data_f579ac03613c693398fa829b0bb2a753
#
_entry.id   f579ac03613c693398fa829b0bb2a753
#
_cell.length_a   1.000
_cell.length_b   1.000
_cell.length_c   1.000
_cell.angle_alpha   90.00
_cell.angle_beta   90.00
_cell.angle_gamma   90.00
#
_symmetry.space_group_name_H-M   'P 1'
#
loop_
_entity.id
_entity.type
_entity.pdbx_description
1 polymer ?
#
loop_
_entity_poly.entity_id
_entity_poly.type
_entity_poly.pdbx_seq_one_letter_code
_entity_poly.pdbx_strand_id
1 'polypeptide(L)'
;TDWSQTYDRVWLGGEYWANPMEDWRLVDGAAECQSRGPNRNIHSLTHQITNPKGKFSMEVDVTTLESLDRDGGFGFRIGVRSELDEYRSNCFVNRGLIAGIVGRELKLGDQTYALPEAADWQEVGLLLAGQPRGVGVGLRLTTFNLKSREILGEVSSIVPLDSVRGNVSLVSNYGGNGREGGGKIPSGIGSRHRFANWRLSGDAFTVTPEHRFGPLLWSMYSLSDSRSDEGFVMKISALTGPMGEADNKLVELHVKRHGQWDNLGSAKLDPDAWVATFRIPNWDELVDTPYKLIYRERQRDGSIVPDEWNGKVRANPTGRPLRMAALTCQNDYGFPYEPVANNVEQMDPDIALFSGDQIYESHGGFGVIREPAGPAILNYLRKYYQFGWAFRYAMRNQPTIVLPDDHDVFQGNIWGEAG
;
A
#
# COMPACT_ATOMS: atom_id res chain seq x y z
N THR A 1 -1.20 2.71 -12.54
CA THR A 1 -0.24 1.64 -12.90
C THR A 1 -0.94 0.65 -13.81
N ASP A 2 -0.35 0.39 -14.94
CA ASP A 2 -0.76 -0.69 -15.84
C ASP A 2 0.06 -1.95 -15.52
N TRP A 3 -0.57 -2.94 -14.91
CA TRP A 3 0.10 -4.18 -14.54
C TRP A 3 0.70 -4.91 -15.73
N SER A 4 0.08 -4.81 -16.92
CA SER A 4 0.57 -5.46 -18.13
C SER A 4 1.93 -4.92 -18.58
N GLN A 5 2.25 -3.67 -18.26
CA GLN A 5 3.52 -3.01 -18.55
C GLN A 5 4.54 -3.14 -17.41
N THR A 6 4.14 -3.62 -16.25
CA THR A 6 4.99 -3.74 -15.06
C THR A 6 5.72 -5.08 -15.05
N TYR A 7 6.99 -5.10 -14.65
CA TYR A 7 7.75 -6.34 -14.44
C TYR A 7 7.25 -7.14 -13.23
N ASP A 8 7.56 -8.42 -13.20
CA ASP A 8 7.20 -9.31 -12.11
C ASP A 8 7.87 -8.87 -10.81
N ARG A 9 7.07 -8.65 -9.77
CA ARG A 9 7.52 -8.14 -8.46
C ARG A 9 6.44 -8.28 -7.40
N VAL A 10 6.80 -8.07 -6.13
CA VAL A 10 5.85 -8.03 -5.02
C VAL A 10 5.03 -6.74 -5.03
N TRP A 11 5.66 -5.61 -5.34
CA TRP A 11 5.00 -4.30 -5.32
C TRP A 11 4.01 -4.13 -6.49
N LEU A 12 2.72 -3.97 -6.18
CA LEU A 12 1.66 -3.89 -7.20
C LEU A 12 1.53 -2.52 -7.89
N GLY A 13 2.25 -1.50 -7.41
CA GLY A 13 2.20 -0.14 -7.91
C GLY A 13 1.66 0.86 -6.90
N GLY A 14 2.01 2.13 -7.07
CA GLY A 14 1.70 3.20 -6.11
C GLY A 14 0.21 3.50 -5.94
N GLU A 15 -0.65 3.12 -6.88
CA GLU A 15 -2.10 3.29 -6.78
C GLU A 15 -2.78 2.21 -5.95
N TYR A 16 -2.03 1.20 -5.46
CA TYR A 16 -2.62 0.03 -4.80
C TYR A 16 -1.98 -0.24 -3.45
N TRP A 17 -2.79 -0.71 -2.52
CA TRP A 17 -2.33 -1.33 -1.28
C TRP A 17 -2.84 -2.76 -1.20
N ALA A 18 -1.92 -3.72 -1.12
CA ALA A 18 -2.25 -5.14 -1.01
C ALA A 18 -2.13 -5.62 0.44
N ASN A 19 -3.10 -6.40 0.88
CA ASN A 19 -3.10 -7.02 2.21
C ASN A 19 -3.26 -8.55 2.14
N PRO A 20 -2.38 -9.26 2.85
CA PRO A 20 -1.07 -8.77 3.27
C PRO A 20 -0.12 -8.74 2.06
N MET A 21 0.84 -7.81 2.04
CA MET A 21 1.72 -7.58 0.89
C MET A 21 2.52 -8.84 0.50
N GLU A 22 2.93 -9.62 1.47
CA GLU A 22 3.70 -10.86 1.31
C GLU A 22 2.95 -11.95 0.53
N ASP A 23 1.62 -11.87 0.47
CA ASP A 23 0.77 -12.83 -0.24
C ASP A 23 0.45 -12.42 -1.69
N TRP A 24 1.02 -11.33 -2.19
CA TRP A 24 0.74 -10.82 -3.52
C TRP A 24 1.99 -10.66 -4.39
N ARG A 25 1.83 -10.86 -5.70
CA ARG A 25 2.86 -10.61 -6.71
C ARG A 25 2.25 -10.18 -8.02
N LEU A 26 2.95 -9.37 -8.77
CA LEU A 26 2.74 -9.27 -10.22
C LEU A 26 3.45 -10.43 -10.88
N VAL A 27 2.74 -11.16 -11.70
CA VAL A 27 3.24 -12.27 -12.52
C VAL A 27 2.62 -12.13 -13.91
N ASP A 28 3.45 -12.01 -14.93
CA ASP A 28 3.01 -11.89 -16.32
C ASP A 28 1.91 -10.85 -16.54
N GLY A 29 2.07 -9.68 -15.91
CA GLY A 29 1.15 -8.56 -16.09
C GLY A 29 -0.19 -8.65 -15.35
N ALA A 30 -0.28 -9.51 -14.35
CA ALA A 30 -1.47 -9.66 -13.52
C ALA A 30 -1.12 -9.76 -12.03
N ALA A 31 -2.01 -9.33 -11.16
CA ALA A 31 -1.85 -9.48 -9.71
C ALA A 31 -2.29 -10.87 -9.26
N GLU A 32 -1.35 -11.65 -8.76
CA GLU A 32 -1.57 -13.04 -8.33
C GLU A 32 -1.49 -13.15 -6.81
N CYS A 33 -2.56 -13.71 -6.21
CA CYS A 33 -2.58 -14.07 -4.80
C CYS A 33 -1.83 -15.39 -4.59
N GLN A 34 -0.83 -15.39 -3.72
CA GLN A 34 -0.02 -16.58 -3.40
C GLN A 34 -0.65 -17.43 -2.29
N SER A 35 -1.68 -16.90 -1.63
CA SER A 35 -2.30 -17.49 -0.44
C SER A 35 -3.73 -17.94 -0.73
N ARG A 36 -4.15 -19.00 -0.04
CA ARG A 36 -5.55 -19.46 0.01
C ARG A 36 -6.33 -18.91 1.20
N GLY A 37 -5.67 -18.14 2.05
CA GLY A 37 -6.28 -17.58 3.25
C GLY A 37 -7.39 -16.57 2.93
N PRO A 38 -8.28 -16.30 3.88
CA PRO A 38 -9.38 -15.36 3.69
C PRO A 38 -8.91 -13.90 3.66
N ASN A 39 -9.75 -13.06 3.04
CA ASN A 39 -9.61 -11.60 3.02
C ASN A 39 -8.29 -11.07 2.43
N ARG A 40 -7.64 -11.81 1.52
CA ARG A 40 -6.56 -11.22 0.74
C ARG A 40 -7.15 -10.21 -0.20
N ASN A 41 -6.69 -8.96 -0.12
CA ASN A 41 -7.33 -7.87 -0.86
C ASN A 41 -6.31 -6.88 -1.44
N ILE A 42 -6.74 -6.20 -2.50
CA ILE A 42 -6.01 -5.10 -3.13
C ILE A 42 -6.94 -3.89 -3.15
N HIS A 43 -6.60 -2.84 -2.40
CA HIS A 43 -7.34 -1.58 -2.40
C HIS A 43 -6.82 -0.63 -3.47
N SER A 44 -7.74 0.06 -4.16
CA SER A 44 -7.38 1.26 -4.89
C SER A 44 -7.17 2.41 -3.91
N LEU A 45 -6.01 3.05 -3.97
CA LEU A 45 -5.69 4.22 -3.14
C LEU A 45 -6.20 5.52 -3.75
N THR A 46 -6.25 5.58 -5.07
CA THR A 46 -6.57 6.80 -5.82
C THR A 46 -8.05 6.96 -6.16
N HIS A 47 -8.84 5.91 -6.05
CA HIS A 47 -10.25 5.93 -6.40
C HIS A 47 -11.12 5.55 -5.20
N GLN A 48 -11.91 6.49 -4.70
CA GLN A 48 -12.93 6.26 -3.68
C GLN A 48 -14.31 6.61 -4.22
N ILE A 49 -15.34 5.83 -3.89
CA ILE A 49 -16.72 6.23 -4.15
C ILE A 49 -17.10 7.28 -3.10
N THR A 50 -17.16 8.54 -3.50
CA THR A 50 -17.56 9.67 -2.61
C THR A 50 -18.89 10.26 -3.01
N ASN A 51 -19.30 10.11 -4.29
CA ASN A 51 -20.59 10.55 -4.82
C ASN A 51 -21.51 9.36 -5.12
N PRO A 52 -22.27 8.84 -4.13
CA PRO A 52 -23.14 7.69 -4.34
C PRO A 52 -24.37 8.00 -5.23
N LYS A 53 -24.56 9.27 -5.62
CA LYS A 53 -25.57 9.69 -6.60
C LYS A 53 -25.02 9.69 -8.04
N GLY A 54 -23.75 9.41 -8.23
CA GLY A 54 -23.12 9.21 -9.52
C GLY A 54 -23.30 7.78 -10.05
N LYS A 55 -22.86 7.55 -11.27
CA LYS A 55 -22.77 6.22 -11.87
C LYS A 55 -21.34 5.70 -11.74
N PHE A 56 -21.19 4.39 -11.62
CA PHE A 56 -19.87 3.76 -11.68
C PHE A 56 -19.90 2.39 -12.32
N SER A 57 -18.77 1.97 -12.82
CA SER A 57 -18.51 0.58 -13.18
C SER A 57 -17.12 0.14 -12.75
N MET A 58 -17.01 -1.12 -12.37
CA MET A 58 -15.78 -1.80 -12.01
C MET A 58 -15.74 -3.11 -12.80
N GLU A 59 -14.65 -3.34 -13.53
CA GLU A 59 -14.44 -4.57 -14.31
C GLU A 59 -13.10 -5.19 -13.95
N VAL A 60 -13.04 -6.52 -13.90
CA VAL A 60 -11.80 -7.26 -13.67
C VAL A 60 -11.90 -8.63 -14.33
N ASP A 61 -10.78 -9.08 -14.90
CA ASP A 61 -10.60 -10.45 -15.38
C ASP A 61 -9.98 -11.27 -14.26
N VAL A 62 -10.55 -12.46 -13.99
CA VAL A 62 -10.11 -13.34 -12.92
C VAL A 62 -9.83 -14.73 -13.47
N THR A 63 -8.66 -15.28 -13.11
CA THR A 63 -8.28 -16.66 -13.33
C THR A 63 -8.16 -17.38 -11.99
N THR A 64 -8.89 -18.48 -11.81
CA THR A 64 -8.73 -19.38 -10.66
C THR A 64 -7.56 -20.33 -10.96
N LEU A 65 -6.50 -20.28 -10.16
CA LEU A 65 -5.25 -21.00 -10.39
C LEU A 65 -5.30 -22.45 -9.88
N GLU A 66 -6.11 -22.68 -8.87
CA GLU A 66 -6.24 -23.99 -8.24
C GLU A 66 -7.71 -24.30 -7.99
N SER A 67 -8.17 -25.42 -8.54
CA SER A 67 -9.52 -25.91 -8.32
C SER A 67 -9.59 -26.70 -7.01
N LEU A 68 -9.48 -26.02 -5.88
CA LEU A 68 -9.69 -26.57 -4.55
C LEU A 68 -10.99 -26.04 -3.97
N ASP A 69 -11.34 -26.45 -2.80
CA ASP A 69 -12.61 -26.22 -2.13
C ASP A 69 -13.30 -24.88 -2.44
N ARG A 70 -14.61 -24.93 -2.59
CA ARG A 70 -15.48 -23.92 -3.15
C ARG A 70 -15.90 -22.84 -2.13
N ASP A 71 -15.29 -22.80 -0.97
CA ASP A 71 -15.77 -21.97 0.14
C ASP A 71 -15.26 -20.51 0.11
N GLY A 72 -14.17 -20.24 -0.62
CA GLY A 72 -13.55 -18.92 -0.69
C GLY A 72 -14.30 -17.97 -1.62
N GLY A 73 -13.78 -17.80 -2.83
CA GLY A 73 -14.36 -16.92 -3.85
C GLY A 73 -13.55 -15.67 -4.10
N PHE A 74 -14.04 -14.86 -5.03
CA PHE A 74 -13.29 -13.68 -5.51
C PHE A 74 -14.22 -12.63 -6.08
N GLY A 75 -13.71 -11.41 -6.17
CA GLY A 75 -14.43 -10.29 -6.78
C GLY A 75 -14.13 -8.97 -6.10
N PHE A 76 -15.15 -8.13 -5.96
CA PHE A 76 -15.05 -6.80 -5.41
C PHE A 76 -15.58 -6.73 -3.98
N ARG A 77 -15.00 -5.81 -3.20
CA ARG A 77 -15.61 -5.28 -1.99
C ARG A 77 -15.69 -3.78 -2.14
N ILE A 78 -16.89 -3.20 -1.96
CA ILE A 78 -17.14 -1.76 -2.09
C ILE A 78 -17.69 -1.18 -0.79
N GLY A 79 -17.61 0.13 -0.63
CA GLY A 79 -18.05 0.80 0.59
C GLY A 79 -17.18 0.43 1.80
N VAL A 80 -15.89 0.17 1.57
CA VAL A 80 -14.96 -0.20 2.63
C VAL A 80 -14.61 1.03 3.44
N ARG A 81 -15.01 1.03 4.73
CA ARG A 81 -14.73 2.14 5.65
C ARG A 81 -14.35 1.63 7.03
N SER A 82 -13.27 2.19 7.57
CA SER A 82 -12.88 2.08 8.97
C SER A 82 -13.72 3.05 9.82
N GLU A 83 -13.50 3.06 11.12
CA GLU A 83 -14.12 4.02 12.03
C GLU A 83 -13.61 5.45 11.81
N LEU A 84 -12.38 5.60 11.30
CA LEU A 84 -11.79 6.89 10.96
C LEU A 84 -12.25 7.43 9.59
N ASP A 85 -12.84 6.58 8.74
CA ASP A 85 -13.29 6.88 7.36
C ASP A 85 -12.20 7.59 6.51
N GLU A 86 -10.95 7.23 6.74
CA GLU A 86 -9.79 7.76 6.04
C GLU A 86 -9.23 6.68 5.08
N TYR A 87 -8.87 7.04 3.85
CA TYR A 87 -8.59 6.09 2.77
C TYR A 87 -7.48 5.07 3.11
N ARG A 88 -6.47 5.47 3.91
CA ARG A 88 -5.39 4.57 4.35
C ARG A 88 -5.89 3.59 5.40
N SER A 89 -6.60 4.08 6.42
CA SER A 89 -7.17 3.24 7.47
C SER A 89 -8.24 2.28 6.93
N ASN A 90 -8.95 2.67 5.89
CA ASN A 90 -9.92 1.84 5.19
C ASN A 90 -9.28 0.58 4.57
N CYS A 91 -7.99 0.63 4.23
CA CYS A 91 -7.27 -0.53 3.70
C CYS A 91 -7.11 -1.68 4.71
N PHE A 92 -7.31 -1.43 6.01
CA PHE A 92 -7.06 -2.40 7.08
C PHE A 92 -8.33 -2.94 7.73
N VAL A 93 -9.47 -2.83 7.04
CA VAL A 93 -10.73 -3.40 7.50
C VAL A 93 -11.38 -4.25 6.41
N ASN A 94 -12.07 -5.32 6.85
CA ASN A 94 -12.74 -6.26 5.95
C ASN A 94 -14.26 -6.04 5.94
N ARG A 95 -14.70 -4.80 6.19
CA ARG A 95 -16.09 -4.36 6.12
C ARG A 95 -16.42 -3.87 4.72
N GLY A 96 -17.65 -3.97 4.31
CA GLY A 96 -18.12 -3.51 3.00
C GLY A 96 -19.04 -4.52 2.33
N LEU A 97 -19.62 -4.12 1.21
CA LEU A 97 -20.53 -4.92 0.42
C LEU A 97 -19.73 -5.85 -0.50
N ILE A 98 -20.02 -7.14 -0.43
CA ILE A 98 -19.47 -8.17 -1.31
C ILE A 98 -20.14 -8.13 -2.67
N ALA A 99 -19.36 -8.13 -3.75
CA ALA A 99 -19.82 -8.25 -5.12
C ALA A 99 -18.87 -9.17 -5.90
N GLY A 100 -19.20 -10.47 -5.98
CA GLY A 100 -18.31 -11.45 -6.60
C GLY A 100 -18.88 -12.86 -6.58
N ILE A 101 -18.03 -13.82 -6.84
CA ILE A 101 -18.36 -15.24 -6.76
C ILE A 101 -17.94 -15.77 -5.39
N VAL A 102 -18.86 -16.43 -4.68
CA VAL A 102 -18.61 -17.10 -3.40
C VAL A 102 -19.14 -18.53 -3.51
N GLY A 103 -18.26 -19.49 -3.36
CA GLY A 103 -18.63 -20.87 -3.65
C GLY A 103 -19.06 -21.04 -5.11
N ARG A 104 -20.32 -21.42 -5.33
CA ARG A 104 -20.96 -21.53 -6.65
C ARG A 104 -22.02 -20.47 -6.92
N GLU A 105 -22.00 -19.38 -6.19
CA GLU A 105 -23.00 -18.35 -6.29
C GLU A 105 -22.38 -17.02 -6.68
N LEU A 106 -23.01 -16.32 -7.60
CA LEU A 106 -22.76 -14.90 -7.82
C LEU A 106 -23.46 -14.14 -6.69
N LYS A 107 -22.71 -13.39 -5.90
CA LYS A 107 -23.19 -12.71 -4.70
C LYS A 107 -23.06 -11.20 -4.83
N LEU A 108 -24.14 -10.49 -4.48
CA LEU A 108 -24.20 -9.03 -4.42
C LEU A 108 -24.92 -8.59 -3.14
N GLY A 109 -24.13 -8.28 -2.10
CA GLY A 109 -24.67 -8.08 -0.76
C GLY A 109 -25.39 -9.33 -0.27
N ASP A 110 -26.71 -9.21 0.01
CA ASP A 110 -27.53 -10.33 0.46
C ASP A 110 -28.23 -11.08 -0.69
N GLN A 111 -28.08 -10.62 -1.93
CA GLN A 111 -28.65 -11.26 -3.10
C GLN A 111 -27.68 -12.28 -3.68
N THR A 112 -28.20 -13.44 -4.08
CA THR A 112 -27.40 -14.50 -4.71
C THR A 112 -28.06 -15.01 -5.98
N TYR A 113 -27.23 -15.54 -6.89
CA TYR A 113 -27.67 -16.23 -8.10
C TYR A 113 -26.78 -17.48 -8.27
N ALA A 114 -27.42 -18.66 -8.27
CA ALA A 114 -26.70 -19.92 -8.45
C ALA A 114 -26.15 -20.02 -9.88
N LEU A 115 -24.85 -20.21 -10.00
CA LEU A 115 -24.19 -20.33 -11.30
C LEU A 115 -24.41 -21.74 -11.89
N PRO A 116 -24.52 -21.87 -13.24
CA PRO A 116 -24.74 -23.15 -13.89
C PRO A 116 -23.65 -24.16 -13.54
N GLU A 117 -24.00 -25.43 -13.29
CA GLU A 117 -23.02 -26.48 -12.94
C GLU A 117 -22.01 -26.74 -14.06
N ALA A 118 -22.46 -26.62 -15.32
CA ALA A 118 -21.63 -26.85 -16.50
C ALA A 118 -20.77 -25.66 -16.92
N ALA A 119 -20.88 -24.51 -16.22
CA ALA A 119 -20.12 -23.33 -16.57
C ALA A 119 -18.63 -23.52 -16.22
N ASP A 120 -17.76 -23.18 -17.15
CA ASP A 120 -16.32 -23.05 -16.89
C ASP A 120 -16.05 -21.68 -16.24
N TRP A 121 -15.67 -21.71 -14.98
CA TRP A 121 -15.40 -20.49 -14.20
C TRP A 121 -13.92 -20.29 -13.91
N GLN A 122 -13.06 -21.07 -14.55
CA GLN A 122 -11.64 -20.92 -14.35
C GLN A 122 -11.14 -19.56 -14.84
N GLU A 123 -11.74 -19.05 -15.93
CA GLU A 123 -11.41 -17.76 -16.51
C GLU A 123 -12.68 -16.94 -16.76
N VAL A 124 -12.98 -16.03 -15.84
CA VAL A 124 -14.20 -15.21 -15.89
C VAL A 124 -13.93 -13.72 -15.76
N GLY A 125 -14.75 -12.93 -16.41
CA GLY A 125 -14.85 -11.50 -16.17
C GLY A 125 -15.95 -11.19 -15.17
N LEU A 126 -15.71 -10.21 -14.30
CA LEU A 126 -16.70 -9.62 -13.41
C LEU A 126 -16.92 -8.16 -13.80
N LEU A 127 -18.18 -7.77 -13.94
CA LEU A 127 -18.59 -6.38 -14.16
C LEU A 127 -19.61 -5.98 -13.08
N LEU A 128 -19.24 -5.04 -12.23
CA LEU A 128 -20.13 -4.41 -11.26
C LEU A 128 -20.48 -3.01 -11.76
N ALA A 129 -21.77 -2.75 -11.98
CA ALA A 129 -22.29 -1.42 -12.32
C ALA A 129 -23.18 -0.90 -11.22
N GLY A 130 -23.06 0.41 -10.92
CA GLY A 130 -23.92 1.12 -9.96
C GLY A 130 -24.50 2.40 -10.57
N GLN A 131 -25.75 2.67 -10.27
CA GLN A 131 -26.42 3.90 -10.67
C GLN A 131 -27.49 4.31 -9.65
N PRO A 132 -27.82 5.60 -9.56
CA PRO A 132 -28.90 6.07 -8.68
C PRO A 132 -30.21 5.38 -9.02
N ARG A 133 -30.94 4.94 -7.98
CA ARG A 133 -32.27 4.33 -8.13
C ARG A 133 -33.16 4.67 -6.93
N GLY A 134 -34.06 5.61 -7.13
CA GLY A 134 -34.90 6.12 -6.04
C GLY A 134 -34.06 6.77 -4.95
N VAL A 135 -34.19 6.29 -3.71
CA VAL A 135 -33.44 6.78 -2.54
C VAL A 135 -32.12 6.01 -2.30
N GLY A 136 -31.76 5.09 -3.18
CA GLY A 136 -30.58 4.22 -3.05
C GLY A 136 -29.75 4.14 -4.34
N VAL A 137 -28.85 3.17 -4.36
CA VAL A 137 -28.04 2.79 -5.52
C VAL A 137 -28.53 1.44 -6.03
N GLY A 138 -28.94 1.39 -7.30
CA GLY A 138 -29.16 0.14 -8.00
C GLY A 138 -27.83 -0.43 -8.47
N LEU A 139 -27.47 -1.60 -7.96
CA LEU A 139 -26.28 -2.34 -8.32
C LEU A 139 -26.63 -3.51 -9.22
N ARG A 140 -25.75 -3.81 -10.17
CA ARG A 140 -25.83 -4.99 -11.02
C ARG A 140 -24.45 -5.60 -11.14
N LEU A 141 -24.33 -6.88 -10.80
CA LEU A 141 -23.12 -7.68 -10.97
C LEU A 141 -23.37 -8.72 -12.04
N THR A 142 -22.53 -8.74 -13.06
CA THR A 142 -22.56 -9.68 -14.18
C THR A 142 -21.25 -10.46 -14.20
N THR A 143 -21.31 -11.77 -14.41
CA THR A 143 -20.14 -12.60 -14.70
C THR A 143 -20.27 -13.23 -16.09
N PHE A 144 -19.15 -13.31 -16.79
CA PHE A 144 -19.08 -13.84 -18.15
C PHE A 144 -17.78 -14.63 -18.36
N ASN A 145 -17.84 -15.62 -19.25
CA ASN A 145 -16.63 -16.35 -19.66
C ASN A 145 -15.70 -15.43 -20.48
N LEU A 146 -14.41 -15.39 -20.16
CA LEU A 146 -13.46 -14.49 -20.84
C LEU A 146 -13.24 -14.84 -22.30
N LYS A 147 -13.30 -16.12 -22.66
CA LYS A 147 -13.04 -16.59 -24.05
C LYS A 147 -14.26 -16.42 -24.94
N SER A 148 -15.43 -16.93 -24.50
CA SER A 148 -16.66 -16.89 -25.27
C SER A 148 -17.44 -15.59 -25.15
N ARG A 149 -17.18 -14.80 -24.10
CA ARG A 149 -17.97 -13.61 -23.73
C ARG A 149 -19.42 -13.90 -23.39
N GLU A 150 -19.76 -15.17 -23.20
CA GLU A 150 -21.07 -15.63 -22.74
C GLU A 150 -21.33 -15.20 -21.31
N ILE A 151 -22.51 -14.66 -21.04
CA ILE A 151 -22.95 -14.31 -19.68
C ILE A 151 -23.30 -15.59 -18.94
N LEU A 152 -22.60 -15.83 -17.84
CA LEU A 152 -22.79 -16.98 -16.97
C LEU A 152 -23.82 -16.71 -15.86
N GLY A 153 -23.98 -15.45 -15.49
CA GLY A 153 -24.95 -15.05 -14.47
C GLY A 153 -25.02 -13.55 -14.26
N GLU A 154 -26.14 -13.12 -13.73
CA GLU A 154 -26.38 -11.73 -13.36
C GLU A 154 -27.21 -11.65 -12.07
N VAL A 155 -26.87 -10.73 -11.19
CA VAL A 155 -27.62 -10.44 -9.97
C VAL A 155 -27.71 -8.93 -9.76
N SER A 156 -28.86 -8.49 -9.30
CA SER A 156 -29.11 -7.06 -9.04
C SER A 156 -29.62 -6.83 -7.61
N SER A 157 -29.27 -5.69 -7.04
CA SER A 157 -29.70 -5.28 -5.70
C SER A 157 -29.92 -3.76 -5.67
N ILE A 158 -30.75 -3.28 -4.73
CA ILE A 158 -30.83 -1.86 -4.39
C ILE A 158 -30.33 -1.71 -2.95
N VAL A 159 -29.33 -0.88 -2.77
CA VAL A 159 -28.70 -0.68 -1.47
C VAL A 159 -28.79 0.80 -1.04
N PRO A 160 -28.68 1.10 0.25
CA PRO A 160 -28.58 2.47 0.73
C PRO A 160 -27.40 3.22 0.10
N LEU A 161 -27.54 4.53 -0.15
CA LEU A 161 -26.48 5.37 -0.73
C LEU A 161 -25.17 5.25 0.04
N ASP A 162 -25.24 5.21 1.36
CA ASP A 162 -24.05 5.17 2.22
C ASP A 162 -23.30 3.82 2.18
N SER A 163 -23.98 2.75 1.77
CA SER A 163 -23.37 1.41 1.69
C SER A 163 -22.29 1.27 0.62
N VAL A 164 -22.26 2.16 -0.36
CA VAL A 164 -21.26 2.11 -1.45
C VAL A 164 -20.11 3.11 -1.25
N ARG A 165 -20.25 4.09 -0.32
CA ARG A 165 -19.22 5.10 -0.07
C ARG A 165 -17.97 4.49 0.58
N GLY A 166 -16.80 4.93 0.15
CA GLY A 166 -15.51 4.53 0.71
C GLY A 166 -14.57 3.92 -0.33
N ASN A 167 -13.61 3.15 0.16
CA ASN A 167 -12.66 2.45 -0.70
C ASN A 167 -13.33 1.30 -1.45
N VAL A 168 -12.70 0.94 -2.57
CA VAL A 168 -13.01 -0.24 -3.36
C VAL A 168 -11.80 -1.16 -3.41
N SER A 169 -12.05 -2.46 -3.40
CA SER A 169 -10.98 -3.46 -3.43
C SER A 169 -11.34 -4.68 -4.25
N LEU A 170 -10.31 -5.35 -4.77
CA LEU A 170 -10.37 -6.73 -5.21
C LEU A 170 -10.17 -7.64 -3.98
N VAL A 171 -10.80 -8.78 -3.98
CA VAL A 171 -10.69 -9.76 -2.88
C VAL A 171 -10.45 -11.14 -3.45
N SER A 172 -9.46 -11.83 -2.91
CA SER A 172 -9.25 -13.28 -3.02
C SER A 172 -9.66 -13.91 -1.69
N ASN A 173 -10.61 -14.82 -1.75
CA ASN A 173 -11.21 -15.53 -0.63
C ASN A 173 -11.89 -14.61 0.41
N TYR A 174 -13.17 -14.43 0.22
CA TYR A 174 -13.98 -13.69 1.22
C TYR A 174 -13.95 -14.41 2.58
N GLY A 175 -13.89 -13.63 3.64
CA GLY A 175 -13.90 -14.09 5.03
C GLY A 175 -14.81 -13.23 5.89
N GLY A 176 -14.87 -13.51 7.19
CA GLY A 176 -15.67 -12.75 8.14
C GLY A 176 -15.30 -11.26 8.21
N ASN A 177 -16.23 -10.45 8.69
CA ASN A 177 -16.01 -9.02 8.93
C ASN A 177 -15.19 -8.81 10.20
N GLY A 178 -14.23 -7.90 10.17
CA GLY A 178 -13.46 -7.49 11.34
C GLY A 178 -12.01 -7.12 10.99
N ARG A 179 -11.30 -6.60 11.99
CA ARG A 179 -9.84 -6.56 11.97
C ARG A 179 -9.33 -7.98 12.20
N GLU A 180 -8.47 -8.46 11.34
CA GLU A 180 -7.74 -9.67 11.63
C GLU A 180 -6.63 -9.34 12.63
N GLY A 181 -6.96 -9.40 13.91
CA GLY A 181 -5.95 -9.30 14.98
C GLY A 181 -5.26 -10.63 15.19
N GLY A 182 -3.93 -10.60 15.30
CA GLY A 182 -2.97 -11.52 15.88
C GLY A 182 -3.26 -13.00 16.16
N GLY A 183 -4.28 -13.61 15.56
CA GLY A 183 -4.61 -15.02 15.69
C GLY A 183 -4.04 -15.86 14.53
N LYS A 184 -3.78 -17.13 14.78
CA LYS A 184 -3.46 -18.08 13.72
C LYS A 184 -4.62 -18.09 12.71
N ILE A 185 -4.36 -17.60 11.51
CA ILE A 185 -5.32 -17.69 10.40
C ILE A 185 -5.47 -19.16 10.05
N PRO A 186 -6.71 -19.70 9.95
CA PRO A 186 -6.90 -21.04 9.47
C PRO A 186 -6.26 -21.18 8.08
N SER A 187 -5.26 -22.01 7.95
CA SER A 187 -4.62 -22.30 6.67
C SER A 187 -5.57 -23.12 5.82
N GLY A 188 -5.82 -22.68 4.59
CA GLY A 188 -6.22 -23.61 3.54
C GLY A 188 -7.69 -23.71 3.20
N ILE A 189 -8.52 -22.69 3.45
CA ILE A 189 -9.89 -22.67 2.93
C ILE A 189 -9.93 -21.65 1.78
N GLY A 190 -10.00 -22.12 0.54
CA GLY A 190 -10.11 -21.27 -0.64
C GLY A 190 -9.16 -21.65 -1.77
N SER A 191 -9.12 -20.82 -2.81
CA SER A 191 -8.27 -20.97 -3.99
C SER A 191 -7.33 -19.79 -4.14
N ARG A 192 -6.32 -19.95 -4.98
CA ARG A 192 -5.49 -18.84 -5.44
C ARG A 192 -6.11 -18.22 -6.69
N HIS A 193 -6.12 -16.90 -6.74
CA HIS A 193 -6.71 -16.16 -7.86
C HIS A 193 -5.69 -15.18 -8.44
N ARG A 194 -5.81 -14.98 -9.76
CA ARG A 194 -5.06 -14.00 -10.53
C ARG A 194 -6.05 -12.97 -11.06
N PHE A 195 -5.72 -11.68 -10.91
CA PHE A 195 -6.54 -10.54 -11.33
C PHE A 195 -5.79 -9.75 -12.40
N ALA A 196 -6.48 -9.46 -13.50
CA ALA A 196 -5.97 -8.65 -14.61
C ALA A 196 -7.00 -7.61 -15.04
N ASN A 197 -6.56 -6.60 -15.77
CA ASN A 197 -7.43 -5.62 -16.42
C ASN A 197 -8.44 -4.95 -15.46
N TRP A 198 -8.03 -4.66 -14.21
CA TRP A 198 -8.92 -3.97 -13.29
C TRP A 198 -9.15 -2.53 -13.74
N ARG A 199 -10.40 -2.21 -14.07
CA ARG A 199 -10.83 -0.91 -14.57
C ARG A 199 -11.90 -0.32 -13.67
N LEU A 200 -11.77 0.96 -13.39
CA LEU A 200 -12.70 1.77 -12.59
C LEU A 200 -13.15 2.95 -13.44
N SER A 201 -14.44 3.24 -13.52
CA SER A 201 -14.97 4.38 -14.25
C SER A 201 -16.28 4.90 -13.69
N GLY A 202 -16.58 6.15 -13.99
CA GLY A 202 -17.82 6.80 -13.60
C GLY A 202 -17.66 7.99 -12.69
N ASP A 203 -18.68 8.82 -12.61
CA ASP A 203 -18.71 10.07 -11.83
C ASP A 203 -19.04 9.87 -10.33
N ALA A 204 -19.27 8.64 -9.91
CA ALA A 204 -19.33 8.28 -8.49
C ALA A 204 -17.96 8.30 -7.82
N PHE A 205 -16.88 8.11 -8.59
CA PHE A 205 -15.52 8.13 -8.07
C PHE A 205 -14.97 9.55 -7.95
N THR A 206 -14.36 9.85 -6.81
CA THR A 206 -13.34 10.88 -6.71
C THR A 206 -11.98 10.23 -6.98
N VAL A 207 -11.23 10.84 -7.90
CA VAL A 207 -9.88 10.40 -8.24
C VAL A 207 -8.88 11.37 -7.63
N THR A 208 -8.04 10.87 -6.73
CA THR A 208 -7.02 11.64 -6.01
C THR A 208 -5.64 11.04 -6.26
N PRO A 209 -4.93 11.48 -7.31
CA PRO A 209 -3.61 10.92 -7.68
C PRO A 209 -2.57 11.02 -6.55
N GLU A 210 -2.71 12.02 -5.68
CA GLU A 210 -1.82 12.29 -4.53
C GLU A 210 -1.90 11.20 -3.44
N HIS A 211 -2.94 10.39 -3.45
CA HIS A 211 -3.07 9.24 -2.54
C HIS A 211 -2.10 8.10 -2.87
N ARG A 212 -1.37 8.18 -3.99
CA ARG A 212 -0.33 7.20 -4.34
C ARG A 212 0.70 7.05 -3.23
N PHE A 213 1.14 5.81 -3.05
CA PHE A 213 2.19 5.46 -2.12
C PHE A 213 3.26 4.63 -2.83
N GLY A 214 4.24 5.31 -3.41
CA GLY A 214 5.33 4.71 -4.18
C GLY A 214 5.27 5.00 -5.69
N PRO A 215 6.31 4.56 -6.44
CA PRO A 215 7.43 3.67 -6.05
C PRO A 215 8.37 4.18 -4.95
N LEU A 216 8.71 5.48 -4.90
CA LEU A 216 9.41 6.09 -3.78
C LEU A 216 8.43 6.30 -2.62
N LEU A 217 8.57 5.51 -1.57
CA LEU A 217 7.63 5.52 -0.45
C LEU A 217 7.87 6.73 0.46
N TRP A 218 9.10 6.92 0.91
CA TRP A 218 9.56 8.08 1.68
C TRP A 218 11.09 8.15 1.75
N SER A 219 11.57 9.23 2.36
CA SER A 219 12.98 9.42 2.70
C SER A 219 13.14 9.81 4.16
N MET A 220 14.27 9.46 4.73
CA MET A 220 14.75 9.98 6.02
C MET A 220 16.18 10.44 5.84
N TYR A 221 16.56 11.51 6.53
CA TYR A 221 17.94 11.96 6.55
C TYR A 221 18.42 12.32 7.95
N SER A 222 19.73 12.27 8.13
CA SER A 222 20.43 12.82 9.30
C SER A 222 21.57 13.73 8.85
N LEU A 223 21.89 14.70 9.69
CA LEU A 223 23.00 15.60 9.52
C LEU A 223 23.83 15.56 10.79
N SER A 224 25.10 15.21 10.69
CA SER A 224 25.98 15.06 11.85
C SER A 224 27.39 15.55 11.57
N ASP A 225 27.98 16.21 12.57
CA ASP A 225 29.40 16.52 12.58
C ASP A 225 30.21 15.23 12.72
N SER A 226 31.05 14.93 11.73
CA SER A 226 31.92 13.76 11.75
C SER A 226 33.09 13.89 12.72
N ARG A 227 33.37 15.11 13.18
CA ARG A 227 34.57 15.45 13.99
C ARG A 227 35.88 15.04 13.30
N SER A 228 35.89 15.09 11.97
CA SER A 228 37.02 14.76 11.10
C SER A 228 37.11 15.76 9.95
N ASP A 229 38.06 15.55 9.04
CA ASP A 229 38.20 16.32 7.81
C ASP A 229 37.03 16.20 6.83
N GLU A 230 36.11 15.23 7.06
CA GLU A 230 34.86 15.13 6.30
C GLU A 230 33.82 16.20 6.70
N GLY A 231 34.05 16.99 7.74
CA GLY A 231 33.12 18.02 8.23
C GLY A 231 31.77 17.48 8.59
N PHE A 232 30.70 18.21 8.29
CA PHE A 232 29.34 17.69 8.40
C PHE A 232 29.06 16.68 7.30
N VAL A 233 28.38 15.61 7.69
CA VAL A 233 27.97 14.54 6.78
C VAL A 233 26.44 14.45 6.75
N MET A 234 25.88 14.65 5.57
CA MET A 234 24.47 14.38 5.31
C MET A 234 24.33 12.92 4.87
N LYS A 235 23.51 12.18 5.59
CA LYS A 235 23.09 10.82 5.17
C LYS A 235 21.60 10.84 4.87
N ILE A 236 21.20 10.33 3.71
CA ILE A 236 19.81 10.22 3.31
C ILE A 236 19.52 8.83 2.76
N SER A 237 18.41 8.27 3.17
CA SER A 237 17.87 7.03 2.65
C SER A 237 16.58 7.28 1.87
N ALA A 238 16.40 6.52 0.79
CA ALA A 238 15.19 6.47 -0.02
C ALA A 238 14.66 5.05 -0.02
N LEU A 239 13.42 4.86 0.41
CA LEU A 239 12.76 3.55 0.38
C LEU A 239 11.86 3.45 -0.85
N THR A 240 11.89 2.28 -1.49
CA THR A 240 10.90 1.90 -2.51
C THR A 240 10.06 0.73 -2.03
N GLY A 241 8.96 0.44 -2.74
CA GLY A 241 8.29 -0.85 -2.59
C GLY A 241 9.22 -2.01 -3.02
N PRO A 242 8.86 -3.27 -2.69
CA PRO A 242 9.65 -4.44 -3.10
C PRO A 242 9.69 -4.61 -4.62
N MET A 243 10.79 -4.17 -5.23
CA MET A 243 11.04 -4.24 -6.67
C MET A 243 11.55 -5.62 -7.09
N GLY A 244 11.14 -6.08 -8.26
CA GLY A 244 11.51 -7.34 -8.85
C GLY A 244 12.91 -7.33 -9.48
N GLU A 245 13.39 -8.47 -9.95
CA GLU A 245 14.73 -8.62 -10.50
C GLU A 245 14.97 -7.73 -11.74
N ALA A 246 13.99 -7.64 -12.62
CA ALA A 246 14.07 -6.86 -13.86
C ALA A 246 13.84 -5.36 -13.70
N ASP A 247 13.36 -4.91 -12.54
CA ASP A 247 13.17 -3.49 -12.24
C ASP A 247 14.50 -2.75 -12.14
N ASN A 248 14.46 -1.43 -12.30
CA ASN A 248 15.60 -0.56 -12.00
C ASN A 248 16.00 -0.71 -10.53
N LYS A 249 17.33 -0.72 -10.28
CA LYS A 249 17.89 -0.86 -8.92
C LYS A 249 18.56 0.41 -8.41
N LEU A 250 18.44 1.52 -9.13
CA LEU A 250 19.12 2.77 -8.79
C LEU A 250 18.12 3.86 -8.43
N VAL A 251 18.43 4.61 -7.38
CA VAL A 251 17.81 5.89 -7.04
C VAL A 251 18.85 6.98 -7.23
N GLU A 252 18.45 8.10 -7.84
CA GLU A 252 19.30 9.29 -8.01
C GLU A 252 19.03 10.29 -6.89
N LEU A 253 20.07 10.97 -6.40
CA LEU A 253 19.95 12.11 -5.47
C LEU A 253 20.35 13.40 -6.17
N HIS A 254 19.47 14.37 -6.19
CA HIS A 254 19.72 15.70 -6.68
C HIS A 254 19.50 16.72 -5.55
N VAL A 255 20.30 17.77 -5.53
CA VAL A 255 20.15 18.90 -4.60
C VAL A 255 20.10 20.22 -5.36
N LYS A 256 19.41 21.21 -4.81
CA LYS A 256 19.31 22.52 -5.44
C LYS A 256 20.29 23.49 -4.77
N ARG A 257 21.33 23.87 -5.51
CA ARG A 257 22.34 24.86 -5.09
C ARG A 257 22.41 26.01 -6.08
N HIS A 258 22.48 27.22 -5.61
CA HIS A 258 22.55 28.42 -6.47
C HIS A 258 21.48 28.48 -7.55
N GLY A 259 20.26 27.98 -7.22
CA GLY A 259 19.12 27.94 -8.14
C GLY A 259 19.10 26.80 -9.16
N GLN A 260 20.16 25.98 -9.24
CA GLN A 260 20.29 24.85 -10.16
C GLN A 260 20.23 23.51 -9.41
N TRP A 261 19.79 22.45 -10.12
CA TRP A 261 19.78 21.09 -9.62
C TRP A 261 21.09 20.39 -9.98
N ASP A 262 21.86 20.01 -8.96
CA ASP A 262 23.09 19.24 -9.07
C ASP A 262 22.78 17.78 -8.78
N ASN A 263 23.18 16.87 -9.68
CA ASN A 263 23.12 15.43 -9.45
C ASN A 263 24.30 15.02 -8.58
N LEU A 264 24.05 14.52 -7.38
CA LEU A 264 25.08 14.04 -6.45
C LEU A 264 25.43 12.55 -6.64
N GLY A 265 24.76 11.87 -7.59
CA GLY A 265 25.02 10.47 -7.91
C GLY A 265 23.80 9.59 -7.69
N SER A 266 24.04 8.28 -7.84
CA SER A 266 23.03 7.25 -7.68
C SER A 266 23.47 6.23 -6.64
N ALA A 267 22.50 5.68 -5.90
CA ALA A 267 22.72 4.59 -4.96
C ALA A 267 21.87 3.39 -5.35
N LYS A 268 22.42 2.19 -5.14
CA LYS A 268 21.74 0.93 -5.42
C LYS A 268 20.79 0.58 -4.28
N LEU A 269 19.62 0.08 -4.62
CA LEU A 269 18.69 -0.51 -3.66
C LEU A 269 19.29 -1.76 -3.01
N ASP A 270 19.19 -1.83 -1.70
CA ASP A 270 19.43 -3.07 -0.96
C ASP A 270 18.43 -4.14 -1.43
N PRO A 271 18.86 -5.39 -1.63
CA PRO A 271 17.98 -6.43 -2.18
C PRO A 271 16.89 -6.91 -1.24
N ASP A 272 17.05 -6.73 0.07
CA ASP A 272 16.13 -7.23 1.09
C ASP A 272 15.26 -6.12 1.70
N ALA A 273 15.81 -4.90 1.80
CA ALA A 273 15.14 -3.76 2.40
C ALA A 273 14.60 -2.76 1.38
N TRP A 274 14.99 -2.86 0.11
CA TRP A 274 14.65 -1.91 -0.97
C TRP A 274 14.93 -0.45 -0.61
N VAL A 275 16.02 -0.22 0.07
CA VAL A 275 16.50 1.10 0.48
C VAL A 275 17.79 1.47 -0.25
N ALA A 276 17.85 2.69 -0.79
CA ALA A 276 19.07 3.29 -1.31
C ALA A 276 19.58 4.31 -0.29
N THR A 277 20.86 4.24 0.05
CA THR A 277 21.48 5.13 1.06
C THR A 277 22.60 5.96 0.43
N PHE A 278 22.56 7.25 0.67
CA PHE A 278 23.57 8.21 0.26
C PHE A 278 24.31 8.75 1.49
N ARG A 279 25.60 9.01 1.33
CA ARG A 279 26.47 9.62 2.33
C ARG A 279 27.27 10.74 1.66
N ILE A 280 26.99 11.98 2.03
CA ILE A 280 27.57 13.18 1.41
C ILE A 280 28.40 13.92 2.46
N PRO A 281 29.73 13.82 2.40
CA PRO A 281 30.63 14.58 3.29
C PRO A 281 30.71 16.04 2.89
N ASN A 282 31.30 16.86 3.75
CA ASN A 282 31.50 18.29 3.56
C ASN A 282 30.19 19.02 3.22
N TRP A 283 29.11 18.63 3.92
CA TRP A 283 27.81 19.26 3.74
C TRP A 283 27.80 20.67 4.35
N ASP A 284 27.22 21.61 3.60
CA ASP A 284 26.97 22.95 4.15
C ASP A 284 25.74 22.88 5.07
N GLU A 285 26.00 22.82 6.35
CA GLU A 285 24.98 22.68 7.39
C GLU A 285 24.28 23.98 7.75
N LEU A 286 24.75 25.09 7.23
CA LEU A 286 24.20 26.42 7.54
C LEU A 286 23.10 26.87 6.57
N VAL A 287 22.87 26.10 5.51
CA VAL A 287 21.94 26.45 4.43
C VAL A 287 20.84 25.40 4.26
N ASP A 288 19.58 25.84 4.27
CA ASP A 288 18.46 25.02 3.82
C ASP A 288 18.66 24.58 2.37
N THR A 289 18.80 23.30 2.13
CA THR A 289 19.08 22.77 0.79
C THR A 289 17.94 21.87 0.32
N PRO A 290 17.14 22.29 -0.67
CA PRO A 290 16.15 21.42 -1.29
C PRO A 290 16.81 20.19 -1.96
N TYR A 291 16.19 19.04 -1.81
CA TYR A 291 16.63 17.82 -2.50
C TYR A 291 15.47 17.17 -3.24
N LYS A 292 15.81 16.34 -4.20
CA LYS A 292 14.89 15.36 -4.81
C LYS A 292 15.58 14.02 -5.01
N LEU A 293 14.82 12.99 -4.77
CA LEU A 293 15.16 11.62 -5.11
C LEU A 293 14.37 11.25 -6.36
N ILE A 294 15.01 10.56 -7.30
CA ILE A 294 14.38 10.15 -8.55
C ILE A 294 14.56 8.64 -8.71
N TYR A 295 13.45 7.94 -8.85
CA TYR A 295 13.42 6.55 -9.26
C TYR A 295 12.86 6.47 -10.68
N ARG A 296 13.59 5.79 -11.59
CA ARG A 296 13.18 5.63 -13.00
C ARG A 296 12.61 4.24 -13.20
N GLU A 297 11.31 4.11 -13.02
CA GLU A 297 10.60 2.84 -13.20
C GLU A 297 10.66 2.42 -14.66
N ARG A 298 11.17 1.20 -14.91
CA ARG A 298 11.20 0.61 -16.25
C ARG A 298 9.90 -0.13 -16.52
N GLN A 299 9.37 0.00 -17.72
CA GLN A 299 8.20 -0.73 -18.18
C GLN A 299 8.61 -1.83 -19.17
N ARG A 300 7.74 -2.82 -19.38
CA ARG A 300 7.97 -3.94 -20.30
C ARG A 300 8.13 -3.49 -21.76
N ASP A 301 7.47 -2.40 -22.17
CA ASP A 301 7.59 -1.80 -23.49
C ASP A 301 8.90 -1.00 -23.69
N GLY A 302 9.76 -0.96 -22.68
CA GLY A 302 11.02 -0.23 -22.67
C GLY A 302 10.91 1.24 -22.27
N SER A 303 9.72 1.75 -22.04
CA SER A 303 9.52 3.12 -21.55
C SER A 303 10.00 3.26 -20.10
N ILE A 304 10.25 4.51 -19.71
CA ILE A 304 10.69 4.87 -18.36
C ILE A 304 9.70 5.87 -17.79
N VAL A 305 9.16 5.55 -16.62
CA VAL A 305 8.28 6.43 -15.85
C VAL A 305 9.06 6.95 -14.64
N PRO A 306 9.43 8.25 -14.59
CA PRO A 306 10.11 8.80 -13.43
C PRO A 306 9.13 9.01 -12.28
N ASP A 307 9.56 8.67 -11.07
CA ASP A 307 8.90 9.01 -9.82
C ASP A 307 9.84 9.90 -9.01
N GLU A 308 9.33 11.02 -8.51
CA GLU A 308 10.12 12.02 -7.77
C GLU A 308 9.59 12.21 -6.36
N TRP A 309 10.51 12.19 -5.40
CA TRP A 309 10.24 12.51 -4.00
C TRP A 309 11.06 13.72 -3.59
N ASN A 310 10.37 14.79 -3.18
CA ASN A 310 11.01 16.07 -2.88
C ASN A 310 10.99 16.36 -1.38
N GLY A 311 12.05 16.98 -0.90
CA GLY A 311 12.19 17.45 0.47
C GLY A 311 13.25 18.52 0.62
N LYS A 312 13.63 18.79 1.87
CA LYS A 312 14.62 19.78 2.21
C LYS A 312 15.54 19.27 3.32
N VAL A 313 16.84 19.35 3.09
CA VAL A 313 17.81 19.23 4.19
C VAL A 313 17.85 20.57 4.90
N ARG A 314 17.43 20.57 6.16
CA ARG A 314 17.32 21.77 6.99
C ARG A 314 18.69 22.23 7.47
N ALA A 315 18.90 23.54 7.51
CA ALA A 315 20.06 24.14 8.17
C ALA A 315 20.06 23.87 9.67
N ASN A 316 21.24 23.66 10.25
CA ASN A 316 21.40 23.59 11.70
C ASN A 316 20.91 24.88 12.36
N PRO A 317 20.10 24.80 13.43
CA PRO A 317 19.70 25.97 14.17
C PRO A 317 20.92 26.57 14.91
N THR A 318 21.16 27.84 14.68
CA THR A 318 22.21 28.61 15.37
C THR A 318 21.58 29.73 16.19
N GLY A 319 22.17 30.02 17.39
CA GLY A 319 21.76 31.13 18.23
C GLY A 319 20.37 31.01 18.88
N ARG A 320 19.76 29.86 18.87
CA ARG A 320 18.49 29.55 19.53
C ARG A 320 18.42 28.09 20.01
N PRO A 321 17.54 27.74 20.94
CA PRO A 321 17.32 26.36 21.36
C PRO A 321 16.82 25.48 20.20
N LEU A 322 17.25 24.22 20.22
CA LEU A 322 16.74 23.16 19.33
C LEU A 322 15.27 22.85 19.66
N ARG A 323 14.44 22.76 18.63
CA ARG A 323 13.06 22.28 18.76
C ARG A 323 12.99 20.82 18.27
N MET A 324 12.57 19.93 19.16
CA MET A 324 12.46 18.50 18.88
C MET A 324 11.00 18.06 18.94
N ALA A 325 10.55 17.32 17.93
CA ALA A 325 9.33 16.52 18.03
C ALA A 325 9.74 15.10 18.44
N ALA A 326 9.33 14.69 19.64
CA ALA A 326 9.60 13.36 20.16
C ALA A 326 8.31 12.55 20.18
N LEU A 327 8.33 11.36 19.56
CA LEU A 327 7.20 10.46 19.40
C LEU A 327 7.61 9.06 19.80
N THR A 328 6.67 8.28 20.32
CA THR A 328 6.88 6.90 20.71
C THR A 328 5.58 6.10 20.62
N CYS A 329 5.65 4.78 20.50
CA CYS A 329 4.53 3.84 20.66
C CYS A 329 3.34 4.12 19.73
N GLN A 330 3.57 4.13 18.41
CA GLN A 330 2.52 4.32 17.41
C GLN A 330 1.72 3.04 17.17
N ASN A 331 0.80 2.72 18.06
CA ASN A 331 -0.08 1.56 17.89
C ASN A 331 -1.05 1.75 16.72
N ASP A 332 -1.37 0.68 15.97
CA ASP A 332 -2.15 0.72 14.73
C ASP A 332 -3.63 1.13 14.88
N TYR A 333 -4.16 1.23 16.09
CA TYR A 333 -5.53 1.71 16.32
C TYR A 333 -5.75 3.15 15.85
N GLY A 334 -4.71 4.00 15.89
CA GLY A 334 -4.77 5.39 15.45
C GLY A 334 -4.27 5.60 14.02
N PHE A 335 -3.84 4.56 13.32
CA PHE A 335 -3.32 4.71 11.96
C PHE A 335 -4.36 5.36 11.03
N PRO A 336 -4.01 6.39 10.26
CA PRO A 336 -2.66 6.89 9.94
C PRO A 336 -2.15 8.03 10.84
N TYR A 337 -2.68 8.24 12.04
CA TYR A 337 -2.27 9.30 12.98
C TYR A 337 -2.31 10.70 12.40
N GLU A 338 -3.22 10.95 11.47
CA GLU A 338 -3.24 12.18 10.67
C GLU A 338 -3.16 13.46 11.51
N PRO A 339 -3.89 13.62 12.65
CA PRO A 339 -3.77 14.80 13.48
C PRO A 339 -2.35 14.97 14.06
N VAL A 340 -1.69 13.85 14.45
CA VAL A 340 -0.33 13.89 15.01
C VAL A 340 0.68 14.24 13.93
N ALA A 341 0.63 13.55 12.78
CA ALA A 341 1.54 13.79 11.65
C ALA A 341 1.43 15.22 11.13
N ASN A 342 0.20 15.74 10.97
CA ASN A 342 -0.05 17.10 10.55
C ASN A 342 0.46 18.14 11.58
N ASN A 343 0.27 17.89 12.86
CA ASN A 343 0.78 18.77 13.91
C ASN A 343 2.32 18.80 13.91
N VAL A 344 2.99 17.66 13.74
CA VAL A 344 4.46 17.60 13.63
C VAL A 344 4.94 18.41 12.41
N GLU A 345 4.28 18.25 11.26
CA GLU A 345 4.61 19.01 10.07
C GLU A 345 4.41 20.52 10.26
N GLN A 346 3.29 20.94 10.88
CA GLN A 346 2.99 22.35 11.16
C GLN A 346 3.91 22.97 12.21
N MET A 347 4.33 22.22 13.22
CA MET A 347 5.30 22.68 14.23
C MET A 347 6.67 22.95 13.62
N ASP A 348 6.96 22.37 12.47
CA ASP A 348 8.22 22.51 11.74
C ASP A 348 9.45 22.36 12.67
N PRO A 349 9.61 21.20 13.35
CA PRO A 349 10.69 21.01 14.31
C PRO A 349 12.05 20.93 13.61
N ASP A 350 13.12 21.16 14.37
CA ASP A 350 14.49 21.05 13.85
C ASP A 350 14.93 19.59 13.73
N ILE A 351 14.32 18.70 14.50
CA ILE A 351 14.59 17.26 14.49
C ILE A 351 13.33 16.47 14.91
N ALA A 352 13.10 15.36 14.27
CA ALA A 352 12.12 14.38 14.70
C ALA A 352 12.83 13.17 15.36
N LEU A 353 12.35 12.76 16.53
CA LEU A 353 12.82 11.60 17.26
C LEU A 353 11.65 10.63 17.45
N PHE A 354 11.83 9.42 16.93
CA PHE A 354 10.95 8.28 17.21
C PHE A 354 11.71 7.32 18.13
N SER A 355 11.26 7.23 19.38
CA SER A 355 12.02 6.56 20.44
C SER A 355 11.48 5.16 20.75
N GLY A 356 11.11 4.41 19.73
CA GLY A 356 10.68 3.02 19.86
C GLY A 356 9.21 2.80 19.54
N ASP A 357 8.90 1.55 19.26
CA ASP A 357 7.58 1.05 18.89
C ASP A 357 6.95 1.79 17.71
N GLN A 358 7.73 1.93 16.65
CA GLN A 358 7.21 2.44 15.38
C GLN A 358 6.29 1.43 14.71
N ILE A 359 6.46 0.15 15.03
CA ILE A 359 5.62 -0.95 14.57
C ILE A 359 5.25 -1.87 15.73
N TYR A 360 4.17 -2.60 15.54
CA TYR A 360 3.73 -3.67 16.42
C TYR A 360 3.42 -4.92 15.61
N GLU A 361 3.44 -6.08 16.24
CA GLU A 361 3.16 -7.37 15.61
C GLU A 361 1.77 -7.41 14.98
N SER A 362 0.81 -6.68 15.56
CA SER A 362 -0.58 -6.60 15.08
C SER A 362 -0.80 -5.64 13.91
N HIS A 363 0.18 -4.80 13.56
CA HIS A 363 0.00 -3.76 12.53
C HIS A 363 -0.55 -4.33 11.21
N GLY A 364 -1.71 -3.80 10.78
CA GLY A 364 -2.37 -4.19 9.56
C GLY A 364 -2.94 -5.60 9.54
N GLY A 365 -2.99 -6.29 10.69
CA GLY A 365 -3.50 -7.66 10.81
C GLY A 365 -2.57 -8.72 10.22
N PHE A 366 -3.09 -9.93 9.97
CA PHE A 366 -2.43 -11.07 9.31
C PHE A 366 -1.22 -11.67 10.06
N GLY A 367 -1.03 -11.31 11.35
CA GLY A 367 -0.03 -11.92 12.23
C GLY A 367 1.43 -11.61 11.86
N VAL A 368 2.33 -12.42 12.44
CA VAL A 368 3.78 -12.31 12.27
C VAL A 368 4.32 -13.56 11.58
N ILE A 369 5.14 -13.37 10.57
CA ILE A 369 5.93 -14.42 9.91
C ILE A 369 7.38 -14.25 10.38
N ARG A 370 7.95 -15.29 11.00
CA ARG A 370 9.34 -15.29 11.45
C ARG A 370 10.27 -16.07 10.54
N GLU A 371 9.74 -17.00 9.76
CA GLU A 371 10.45 -17.84 8.80
C GLU A 371 9.52 -18.34 7.68
N PRO A 372 10.02 -18.62 6.47
CA PRO A 372 11.40 -18.36 6.03
C PRO A 372 11.68 -16.87 5.82
N ALA A 373 12.95 -16.47 5.63
CA ALA A 373 13.40 -15.08 5.60
C ALA A 373 12.63 -14.20 4.58
N GLY A 374 12.43 -14.65 3.36
CA GLY A 374 11.77 -13.82 2.34
C GLY A 374 10.36 -13.35 2.76
N PRO A 375 9.40 -14.24 3.06
CA PRO A 375 8.10 -13.85 3.61
C PRO A 375 8.18 -13.05 4.93
N ALA A 376 9.13 -13.38 5.80
CA ALA A 376 9.33 -12.67 7.08
C ALA A 376 9.74 -11.21 6.86
N ILE A 377 10.67 -10.95 5.95
CA ILE A 377 11.09 -9.60 5.55
C ILE A 377 9.90 -8.81 5.01
N LEU A 378 9.13 -9.36 4.09
CA LEU A 378 7.96 -8.69 3.52
C LEU A 378 6.86 -8.41 4.56
N ASN A 379 6.62 -9.35 5.47
CA ASN A 379 5.68 -9.17 6.59
C ASN A 379 6.13 -8.03 7.52
N TYR A 380 7.44 -7.95 7.81
CA TYR A 380 8.03 -6.85 8.59
C TYR A 380 7.89 -5.52 7.85
N LEU A 381 8.32 -5.46 6.59
CA LEU A 381 8.30 -4.24 5.78
C LEU A 381 6.87 -3.70 5.59
N ARG A 382 5.87 -4.56 5.42
CA ARG A 382 4.47 -4.14 5.34
C ARG A 382 4.04 -3.34 6.56
N LYS A 383 4.48 -3.74 7.75
CA LYS A 383 4.20 -3.02 9.00
C LYS A 383 4.99 -1.71 9.08
N TYR A 384 6.27 -1.76 8.73
CA TYR A 384 7.13 -0.59 8.70
C TYR A 384 6.67 0.45 7.67
N TYR A 385 6.08 0.01 6.56
CA TYR A 385 5.52 0.93 5.56
C TYR A 385 4.33 1.72 6.09
N GLN A 386 3.57 1.20 7.04
CA GLN A 386 2.49 1.98 7.68
C GLN A 386 3.07 3.15 8.48
N PHE A 387 4.16 2.94 9.22
CA PHE A 387 4.87 4.02 9.91
C PHE A 387 5.32 5.10 8.93
N GLY A 388 6.03 4.71 7.86
CA GLY A 388 6.47 5.66 6.84
C GLY A 388 5.30 6.37 6.16
N TRP A 389 4.23 5.66 5.85
CA TRP A 389 3.03 6.24 5.21
C TRP A 389 2.36 7.31 6.06
N ALA A 390 2.36 7.11 7.39
CA ALA A 390 1.82 8.11 8.32
C ALA A 390 2.68 9.37 8.40
N PHE A 391 4.01 9.23 8.49
CA PHE A 391 4.91 10.34 8.85
C PHE A 391 5.81 10.83 7.71
N ARG A 392 5.69 10.30 6.49
CA ARG A 392 6.61 10.60 5.36
C ARG A 392 6.77 12.09 5.05
N TYR A 393 5.70 12.86 5.17
CA TYR A 393 5.74 14.30 4.90
C TYR A 393 6.43 15.08 6.02
N ALA A 394 6.27 14.67 7.26
CA ALA A 394 7.02 15.21 8.37
C ALA A 394 8.52 14.87 8.26
N MET A 395 8.86 13.61 7.95
CA MET A 395 10.25 13.14 7.91
C MET A 395 11.11 13.72 6.78
N ARG A 396 10.52 14.14 5.67
CA ARG A 396 11.27 14.62 4.48
C ARG A 396 11.96 15.98 4.66
N ASN A 397 11.56 16.79 5.66
CA ASN A 397 11.99 18.18 5.79
C ASN A 397 12.86 18.46 7.02
N GLN A 398 13.05 17.48 7.90
CA GLN A 398 13.92 17.59 9.08
C GLN A 398 14.70 16.31 9.33
N PRO A 399 15.87 16.39 9.95
CA PRO A 399 16.60 15.22 10.39
C PRO A 399 15.71 14.32 11.23
N THR A 400 15.77 13.03 10.98
CA THR A 400 14.94 12.04 11.68
C THR A 400 15.81 10.99 12.32
N ILE A 401 15.61 10.74 13.60
CA ILE A 401 16.24 9.67 14.37
C ILE A 401 15.15 8.66 14.72
N VAL A 402 15.39 7.41 14.40
CA VAL A 402 14.52 6.28 14.74
C VAL A 402 15.33 5.33 15.61
N LEU A 403 14.87 5.10 16.82
CA LEU A 403 15.45 4.11 17.73
C LEU A 403 14.49 2.92 17.81
N PRO A 404 14.97 1.69 17.66
CA PRO A 404 14.11 0.52 17.87
C PRO A 404 13.86 0.30 19.36
N ASP A 405 12.66 -0.23 19.68
CA ASP A 405 12.35 -0.86 20.95
C ASP A 405 11.89 -2.31 20.70
N ASP A 406 11.36 -2.98 21.68
CA ASP A 406 11.10 -4.43 21.65
C ASP A 406 10.10 -4.84 20.55
N HIS A 407 9.02 -4.10 20.35
CA HIS A 407 8.07 -4.40 19.28
C HIS A 407 8.67 -4.22 17.88
N ASP A 408 9.60 -3.28 17.69
CA ASP A 408 10.26 -3.06 16.41
C ASP A 408 11.10 -4.24 15.94
N VAL A 409 11.48 -5.13 16.84
CA VAL A 409 12.23 -6.37 16.56
C VAL A 409 11.43 -7.64 16.86
N PHE A 410 10.14 -7.49 17.17
CA PHE A 410 9.24 -8.59 17.55
C PHE A 410 9.75 -9.45 18.74
N GLN A 411 10.36 -8.81 19.69
CA GLN A 411 10.83 -9.37 20.95
C GLN A 411 10.00 -8.81 22.10
N GLY A 412 9.72 -9.61 23.11
CA GLY A 412 9.01 -9.13 24.31
C GLY A 412 9.84 -8.17 25.18
N ASN A 413 11.15 -8.15 24.99
CA ASN A 413 12.09 -7.21 25.57
C ASN A 413 13.39 -7.23 24.78
N ILE A 414 14.13 -6.12 24.78
CA ILE A 414 15.48 -6.07 24.21
C ILE A 414 16.50 -6.35 25.31
N TRP A 415 17.09 -7.53 25.31
CA TRP A 415 18.05 -8.00 26.32
C TRP A 415 19.50 -8.02 25.79
N GLY A 416 19.83 -7.29 24.75
CA GLY A 416 21.13 -7.35 24.11
C GLY A 416 21.33 -8.66 23.33
N GLU A 417 22.54 -9.21 23.37
CA GLU A 417 22.91 -10.39 22.57
C GLU A 417 22.04 -11.64 22.86
N ALA A 418 21.41 -11.70 24.03
CA ALA A 418 20.58 -12.83 24.45
C ALA A 418 19.07 -12.61 24.21
N GLY A 419 18.66 -11.43 23.74
CA GLY A 419 17.26 -11.04 23.52
C GLY A 419 16.67 -11.59 22.23
#